data_5f2ab8e534585b11bf5ceae6915dd881
#
_entry.id   5f2ab8e534585b11bf5ceae6915dd881
#
_cell.length_a   1.000
_cell.length_b   1.000
_cell.length_c   1.000
_cell.angle_alpha   90.00
_cell.angle_beta   90.00
_cell.angle_gamma   90.00
#
_symmetry.space_group_name_H-M   'P 1'
#
loop_
_entity.id
_entity.type
_entity.pdbx_description
1 polymer ?
#
loop_
_entity_poly.entity_id
_entity_poly.type
_entity_poly.pdbx_seq_one_letter_code
_entity_poly.pdbx_strand_id
1 'polypeptide(L)'
;LIRRRAVLAAAALAPATAWAQRSPTESGWYAKGKTKERPVRFAGTGGVSLAGTLLMPLFSEIQYVPGIVLIAGSGPTDRNGNNPLAPERIDLLKDIAELLARNGIASLRYDKRGIGQSTPRPRGSLEAQEDFFAWDNFVGDVEAAHAELLRHDEIKPYATALLGHSEGGLLALAASRSLAAKKLHALVLAATPGRRLDAILRAQIARNAPASLRLPTDRAIAAILETGRVPTNLPPELQLLFPLYAGPFLQSLLSFDPAAVLAESRTPCLLLQGGADRQVVPMEDIQPLIDALGTRGVSGEAVVIPQVSHNLKTVTGPLDPGFAGPLSPAVAAALLKWLVPALGA
;
A
#
# COMPACT_ATOMS: atom_id res chain seq x y z
N LEU A 1 -14.41 -1.77 -32.33
CA LEU A 1 -13.50 -0.61 -32.38
C LEU A 1 -13.64 0.19 -31.11
N ILE A 2 -12.95 -0.24 -30.05
CA ILE A 2 -12.94 0.43 -28.74
C ILE A 2 -11.78 1.43 -28.76
N ARG A 3 -12.12 2.71 -28.69
CA ARG A 3 -11.15 3.80 -28.65
C ARG A 3 -10.38 3.78 -27.34
N ARG A 4 -9.09 3.48 -27.40
CA ARG A 4 -8.12 3.69 -26.32
C ARG A 4 -8.02 5.20 -26.06
N ARG A 5 -8.51 5.66 -24.91
CA ARG A 5 -8.20 6.97 -24.37
C ARG A 5 -7.27 6.77 -23.18
N ALA A 6 -5.97 6.77 -23.44
CA ALA A 6 -5.00 7.15 -22.44
C ALA A 6 -5.17 8.66 -22.23
N VAL A 7 -5.79 9.09 -21.13
CA VAL A 7 -5.89 10.50 -20.78
C VAL A 7 -4.57 10.88 -20.13
N LEU A 8 -3.62 11.32 -20.95
CA LEU A 8 -2.56 12.20 -20.50
C LEU A 8 -3.24 13.51 -20.14
N ALA A 9 -3.52 13.74 -18.84
CA ALA A 9 -3.97 15.03 -18.38
C ALA A 9 -2.80 16.00 -18.45
N ALA A 10 -2.66 16.68 -19.58
CA ALA A 10 -1.91 17.91 -19.64
C ALA A 10 -2.62 18.91 -18.73
N ALA A 11 -2.02 19.24 -17.59
CA ALA A 11 -2.52 20.22 -16.66
C ALA A 11 -2.40 21.59 -17.31
N ALA A 12 -3.50 22.07 -17.92
CA ALA A 12 -3.70 23.49 -18.07
C ALA A 12 -3.86 24.08 -16.66
N LEU A 13 -2.99 25.01 -16.31
CA LEU A 13 -3.06 25.79 -15.08
C LEU A 13 -4.36 26.60 -15.07
N ALA A 14 -5.43 26.04 -14.55
CA ALA A 14 -6.58 26.78 -14.09
C ALA A 14 -6.36 27.16 -12.62
N PRO A 15 -6.70 28.38 -12.19
CA PRO A 15 -6.41 28.83 -10.85
C PRO A 15 -7.07 27.93 -9.80
N ALA A 16 -6.33 27.56 -8.78
CA ALA A 16 -6.70 26.64 -7.69
C ALA A 16 -7.93 27.08 -6.85
N THR A 17 -8.52 28.24 -7.16
CA THR A 17 -9.65 28.80 -6.43
C THR A 17 -11.02 28.26 -6.84
N ALA A 18 -11.16 27.61 -8.00
CA ALA A 18 -12.48 27.12 -8.46
C ALA A 18 -12.84 25.72 -7.93
N TRP A 19 -11.90 24.96 -7.36
CA TRP A 19 -12.12 23.59 -6.90
C TRP A 19 -12.38 23.47 -5.39
N ALA A 20 -12.12 24.55 -4.63
CA ALA A 20 -12.38 24.58 -3.19
C ALA A 20 -13.87 24.71 -2.82
N GLN A 21 -14.78 24.89 -3.79
CA GLN A 21 -16.20 25.19 -3.54
C GLN A 21 -17.19 24.04 -3.82
N ARG A 22 -16.72 22.84 -4.14
CA ARG A 22 -17.59 21.65 -4.16
C ARG A 22 -17.02 20.57 -3.27
N SER A 23 -17.12 20.76 -1.95
CA SER A 23 -17.09 19.65 -1.01
C SER A 23 -18.32 18.78 -1.26
N PRO A 24 -18.19 17.46 -1.43
CA PRO A 24 -19.32 16.57 -1.71
C PRO A 24 -20.27 16.39 -0.55
N THR A 25 -20.26 17.19 0.48
CA THR A 25 -21.23 17.04 1.58
C THR A 25 -21.34 18.32 2.38
N GLU A 26 -22.22 19.21 1.99
CA GLU A 26 -22.96 20.05 2.94
C GLU A 26 -24.16 19.29 3.52
N SER A 27 -24.01 18.06 3.91
CA SER A 27 -24.91 17.43 4.88
C SER A 27 -24.29 17.68 6.25
N GLY A 28 -24.95 18.51 7.07
CA GLY A 28 -24.45 19.03 8.35
C GLY A 28 -24.24 18.01 9.48
N TRP A 29 -23.77 16.82 9.15
CA TRP A 29 -23.71 15.68 10.05
C TRP A 29 -22.38 15.46 10.76
N TYR A 30 -21.24 15.98 10.28
CA TYR A 30 -19.98 15.87 11.02
C TYR A 30 -19.50 17.21 11.56
N ALA A 31 -18.96 17.19 12.75
CA ALA A 31 -18.21 18.33 13.26
C ALA A 31 -16.97 18.48 12.36
N LYS A 32 -17.03 19.39 11.39
CA LYS A 32 -16.05 19.63 10.33
C LYS A 32 -14.61 19.56 10.93
N GLY A 33 -13.88 18.50 10.56
CA GLY A 33 -12.47 18.33 10.93
C GLY A 33 -12.17 17.69 12.28
N LYS A 34 -13.16 17.24 13.07
CA LYS A 34 -12.88 16.48 14.30
C LYS A 34 -12.78 14.99 14.02
N THR A 35 -11.74 14.36 14.57
CA THR A 35 -11.48 12.92 14.45
C THR A 35 -11.16 12.34 15.82
N LYS A 36 -11.32 11.03 15.99
CA LYS A 36 -11.01 10.32 17.23
C LYS A 36 -10.11 9.14 16.93
N GLU A 37 -8.92 9.12 17.49
CA GLU A 37 -8.05 7.95 17.50
C GLU A 37 -8.43 6.99 18.61
N ARG A 38 -8.45 5.69 18.27
CA ARG A 38 -8.62 4.59 19.22
C ARG A 38 -7.46 3.61 19.00
N PRO A 39 -6.61 3.34 20.02
CA PRO A 39 -5.65 2.25 19.94
C PRO A 39 -6.40 0.92 19.89
N VAL A 40 -5.95 0.01 19.03
CA VAL A 40 -6.52 -1.33 18.92
C VAL A 40 -5.42 -2.38 19.01
N ARG A 41 -5.79 -3.59 19.47
CA ARG A 41 -4.96 -4.78 19.43
C ARG A 41 -5.80 -5.95 18.99
N PHE A 42 -5.27 -6.72 18.05
CA PHE A 42 -5.96 -7.89 17.52
C PHE A 42 -4.97 -9.02 17.23
N ALA A 43 -5.50 -10.23 17.13
CA ALA A 43 -4.70 -11.39 16.78
C ALA A 43 -4.50 -11.45 15.26
N GLY A 44 -3.24 -11.44 14.83
CA GLY A 44 -2.83 -11.78 13.47
C GLY A 44 -2.66 -13.29 13.29
N THR A 45 -2.18 -13.68 12.13
CA THR A 45 -1.92 -15.10 11.78
C THR A 45 -0.94 -15.72 12.78
N GLY A 46 -1.23 -16.96 13.20
CA GLY A 46 -0.42 -17.64 14.22
C GLY A 46 -0.57 -17.08 15.63
N GLY A 47 -1.60 -16.23 15.89
CA GLY A 47 -1.89 -15.68 17.20
C GLY A 47 -0.97 -14.55 17.64
N VAL A 48 -0.18 -13.97 16.73
CA VAL A 48 0.65 -12.81 17.06
C VAL A 48 -0.23 -11.61 17.39
N SER A 49 0.16 -10.82 18.39
CA SER A 49 -0.55 -9.59 18.74
C SER A 49 -0.13 -8.46 17.82
N LEU A 50 -1.07 -7.94 17.05
CA LEU A 50 -0.87 -6.77 16.20
C LEU A 50 -1.44 -5.53 16.87
N ALA A 51 -0.67 -4.45 16.86
CA ALA A 51 -1.07 -3.16 17.42
C ALA A 51 -1.43 -2.20 16.28
N GLY A 52 -2.57 -1.55 16.42
CA GLY A 52 -3.09 -0.63 15.42
C GLY A 52 -3.65 0.66 16.00
N THR A 53 -4.08 1.53 15.11
CA THR A 53 -4.82 2.75 15.40
C THR A 53 -6.02 2.80 14.48
N LEU A 54 -7.21 2.81 15.05
CA LEU A 54 -8.44 3.12 14.36
C LEU A 54 -8.68 4.62 14.45
N LEU A 55 -8.76 5.30 13.31
CA LEU A 55 -9.11 6.70 13.22
C LEU A 55 -10.54 6.83 12.72
N MET A 56 -11.39 7.38 13.56
CA MET A 56 -12.81 7.58 13.30
C MET A 56 -13.12 9.05 12.97
N PRO A 57 -13.97 9.34 11.99
CA PRO A 57 -14.59 10.64 11.91
C PRO A 57 -15.49 10.86 13.12
N LEU A 58 -15.56 12.09 13.64
CA LEU A 58 -16.49 12.47 14.72
C LEU A 58 -17.75 13.11 14.13
N PHE A 59 -18.89 12.53 14.45
CA PHE A 59 -20.21 13.01 14.10
C PHE A 59 -20.92 13.59 15.32
N SER A 60 -21.91 14.45 15.07
CA SER A 60 -22.82 14.93 16.12
C SER A 60 -23.80 13.87 16.59
N GLU A 61 -24.07 12.86 15.76
CA GLU A 61 -24.95 11.73 16.02
C GLU A 61 -24.27 10.41 15.67
N ILE A 62 -24.75 9.28 16.18
CA ILE A 62 -24.23 7.95 15.85
C ILE A 62 -24.53 7.66 14.38
N GLN A 63 -23.48 7.48 13.60
CA GLN A 63 -23.59 7.12 12.18
C GLN A 63 -22.70 5.93 11.84
N TYR A 64 -23.19 5.12 10.92
CA TYR A 64 -22.40 4.07 10.29
C TYR A 64 -21.54 4.67 9.17
N VAL A 65 -20.24 4.37 9.18
CA VAL A 65 -19.28 4.92 8.24
C VAL A 65 -18.59 3.82 7.44
N PRO A 66 -18.17 4.10 6.20
CA PRO A 66 -17.25 3.24 5.48
C PRO A 66 -15.93 3.08 6.24
N GLY A 67 -15.26 1.95 6.03
CA GLY A 67 -13.98 1.67 6.67
C GLY A 67 -12.91 1.18 5.70
N ILE A 68 -11.66 1.50 5.97
CA ILE A 68 -10.53 1.09 5.15
C ILE A 68 -9.36 0.61 6.01
N VAL A 69 -8.70 -0.47 5.59
CA VAL A 69 -7.42 -0.88 6.18
C VAL A 69 -6.29 -0.28 5.36
N LEU A 70 -5.32 0.38 6.04
CA LEU A 70 -4.13 0.96 5.43
C LEU A 70 -2.92 0.06 5.72
N ILE A 71 -2.25 -0.41 4.67
CA ILE A 71 -1.17 -1.40 4.74
C ILE A 71 0.14 -0.74 4.33
N ALA A 72 1.13 -0.80 5.24
CA ALA A 72 2.45 -0.19 5.06
C ALA A 72 3.31 -0.93 4.02
N GLY A 73 4.21 -0.19 3.39
CA GLY A 73 5.21 -0.69 2.44
C GLY A 73 6.29 -1.56 3.09
N SER A 74 7.33 -1.87 2.32
CA SER A 74 8.42 -2.80 2.66
C SER A 74 9.23 -2.36 3.88
N GLY A 75 10.00 -3.32 4.41
CA GLY A 75 10.94 -3.11 5.51
C GLY A 75 10.27 -2.79 6.86
N PRO A 76 11.02 -2.16 7.78
CA PRO A 76 10.54 -1.87 9.15
C PRO A 76 9.63 -0.65 9.21
N THR A 77 8.69 -0.55 8.28
CA THR A 77 7.75 0.57 8.17
C THR A 77 6.60 0.41 9.15
N ASP A 78 6.40 1.41 10.01
CA ASP A 78 5.37 1.45 11.03
C ASP A 78 3.97 1.75 10.47
N ARG A 79 2.95 1.74 11.35
CA ARG A 79 1.54 2.02 11.01
C ARG A 79 1.30 3.41 10.44
N ASN A 80 2.20 4.36 10.65
CA ASN A 80 2.10 5.73 10.13
C ASN A 80 2.77 5.88 8.75
N GLY A 81 3.48 4.84 8.30
CA GLY A 81 4.26 4.88 7.07
C GLY A 81 5.68 5.41 7.26
N ASN A 82 6.19 5.42 8.49
CA ASN A 82 7.55 5.82 8.80
C ASN A 82 8.49 4.62 8.79
N ASN A 83 9.66 4.79 8.20
CA ASN A 83 10.72 3.80 8.18
C ASN A 83 11.95 4.40 8.87
N PRO A 84 12.53 3.73 9.89
CA PRO A 84 13.70 4.23 10.61
C PRO A 84 14.96 4.33 9.74
N LEU A 85 14.96 3.72 8.56
CA LEU A 85 16.04 3.84 7.56
C LEU A 85 15.87 5.07 6.65
N ALA A 86 14.71 5.73 6.69
CA ALA A 86 14.50 6.97 5.97
C ALA A 86 15.16 8.15 6.72
N PRO A 87 15.67 9.17 6.01
CA PRO A 87 16.35 10.31 6.62
C PRO A 87 15.42 11.18 7.47
N GLU A 88 14.12 11.10 7.24
CA GLU A 88 13.10 11.89 7.92
C GLU A 88 11.75 11.15 8.01
N ARG A 89 10.85 11.69 8.82
CA ARG A 89 9.49 11.15 8.96
C ARG A 89 8.67 11.43 7.71
N ILE A 90 7.97 10.40 7.24
CA ILE A 90 7.14 10.45 6.04
C ILE A 90 5.67 10.66 6.39
N ASP A 91 5.21 9.99 7.46
CA ASP A 91 3.83 9.99 7.97
C ASP A 91 2.74 9.71 6.91
N LEU A 92 3.09 9.01 5.82
CA LEU A 92 2.22 8.81 4.66
C LEU A 92 0.84 8.22 5.02
N LEU A 93 0.82 7.11 5.77
CA LEU A 93 -0.42 6.44 6.10
C LEU A 93 -1.22 7.20 7.16
N LYS A 94 -0.54 7.97 8.00
CA LYS A 94 -1.19 8.90 8.92
C LYS A 94 -1.88 10.04 8.17
N ASP A 95 -1.19 10.67 7.22
CA ASP A 95 -1.76 11.74 6.38
C ASP A 95 -2.98 11.25 5.60
N ILE A 96 -2.91 10.03 5.03
CA ILE A 96 -4.05 9.39 4.33
C ILE A 96 -5.20 9.14 5.31
N ALA A 97 -4.92 8.59 6.50
CA ALA A 97 -5.94 8.33 7.51
C ALA A 97 -6.68 9.60 7.93
N GLU A 98 -5.93 10.70 8.17
CA GLU A 98 -6.51 11.99 8.51
C GLU A 98 -7.36 12.58 7.37
N LEU A 99 -6.87 12.46 6.12
CA LEU A 99 -7.63 12.87 4.94
C LEU A 99 -8.96 12.13 4.87
N LEU A 100 -8.94 10.81 5.02
CA LEU A 100 -10.13 9.95 4.95
C LEU A 100 -11.12 10.25 6.07
N ALA A 101 -10.63 10.39 7.31
CA ALA A 101 -11.50 10.69 8.45
C ALA A 101 -12.20 12.03 8.33
N ARG A 102 -11.53 13.07 7.80
CA ARG A 102 -12.14 14.37 7.49
C ARG A 102 -13.21 14.29 6.39
N ASN A 103 -13.22 13.20 5.63
CA ASN A 103 -14.18 12.93 4.54
C ASN A 103 -15.14 11.76 4.87
N GLY A 104 -15.34 11.46 6.16
CA GLY A 104 -16.36 10.52 6.60
C GLY A 104 -15.97 9.04 6.50
N ILE A 105 -14.73 8.69 6.23
CA ILE A 105 -14.24 7.33 6.10
C ILE A 105 -13.33 6.98 7.27
N ALA A 106 -13.67 5.96 8.04
CA ALA A 106 -12.82 5.44 9.10
C ALA A 106 -11.63 4.66 8.53
N SER A 107 -10.50 4.64 9.24
CA SER A 107 -9.34 3.86 8.81
C SER A 107 -8.67 3.12 9.96
N LEU A 108 -8.26 1.87 9.70
CA LEU A 108 -7.42 1.08 10.56
C LEU A 108 -6.02 0.96 9.93
N ARG A 109 -5.00 1.46 10.61
CA ARG A 109 -3.59 1.26 10.29
C ARG A 109 -2.91 0.49 11.40
N TYR A 110 -2.02 -0.44 11.07
CA TYR A 110 -1.39 -1.31 12.07
C TYR A 110 0.11 -1.48 11.82
N ASP A 111 0.86 -1.72 12.89
CA ASP A 111 2.25 -2.13 12.80
C ASP A 111 2.31 -3.57 12.33
N LYS A 112 3.06 -3.84 11.27
CA LYS A 112 3.30 -5.21 10.82
C LYS A 112 3.96 -6.03 11.94
N ARG A 113 3.86 -7.36 11.88
CA ARG A 113 4.58 -8.25 12.80
C ARG A 113 6.08 -7.90 12.83
N GLY A 114 6.69 -7.92 13.99
CA GLY A 114 8.08 -7.53 14.18
C GLY A 114 8.34 -6.03 14.24
N ILE A 115 7.31 -5.18 14.07
CA ILE A 115 7.45 -3.73 13.98
C ILE A 115 6.67 -3.03 15.12
N GLY A 116 7.18 -1.90 15.56
CA GLY A 116 6.52 -0.98 16.48
C GLY A 116 6.03 -1.66 17.75
N GLN A 117 4.72 -1.61 18.00
CA GLN A 117 4.08 -2.18 19.18
C GLN A 117 3.47 -3.57 18.94
N SER A 118 3.57 -4.12 17.74
CA SER A 118 3.18 -5.50 17.43
C SER A 118 4.17 -6.50 17.99
N THR A 119 3.79 -7.79 18.04
CA THR A 119 4.67 -8.86 18.52
C THR A 119 6.07 -8.73 17.89
N PRO A 120 7.12 -8.62 18.70
CA PRO A 120 8.47 -8.44 18.20
C PRO A 120 8.98 -9.69 17.45
N ARG A 121 9.97 -9.51 16.62
CA ARG A 121 10.68 -10.60 15.94
C ARG A 121 11.18 -11.62 16.99
N PRO A 122 10.95 -12.93 16.77
CA PRO A 122 11.39 -13.96 17.71
C PRO A 122 12.93 -14.00 17.81
N ARG A 123 13.40 -14.18 19.04
CA ARG A 123 14.81 -14.44 19.36
C ARG A 123 15.02 -15.96 19.37
N GLY A 124 15.07 -16.58 18.22
CA GLY A 124 15.15 -18.03 18.13
C GLY A 124 16.03 -18.48 16.97
N SER A 125 15.81 -19.72 16.58
CA SER A 125 16.46 -20.31 15.41
C SER A 125 16.13 -19.51 14.13
N LEU A 126 16.93 -19.69 13.10
CA LEU A 126 16.64 -19.12 11.77
C LEU A 126 15.24 -19.56 11.30
N GLU A 127 14.91 -20.82 11.45
CA GLU A 127 13.61 -21.41 11.11
C GLU A 127 12.45 -20.69 11.79
N ALA A 128 12.53 -20.45 13.12
CA ALA A 128 11.49 -19.71 13.83
C ALA A 128 11.31 -18.28 13.31
N GLN A 129 12.36 -17.66 12.82
CA GLN A 129 12.30 -16.34 12.19
C GLN A 129 11.72 -16.42 10.79
N GLU A 130 12.10 -17.41 10.00
CA GLU A 130 11.55 -17.68 8.67
C GLU A 130 10.05 -17.93 8.74
N ASP A 131 9.60 -18.79 9.67
CA ASP A 131 8.17 -19.05 9.90
C ASP A 131 7.42 -17.77 10.32
N PHE A 132 8.01 -16.99 11.23
CA PHE A 132 7.38 -15.74 11.69
C PHE A 132 7.18 -14.74 10.54
N PHE A 133 8.15 -14.62 9.64
CA PHE A 133 8.12 -13.70 8.52
C PHE A 133 7.61 -14.30 7.21
N ALA A 134 7.00 -15.49 7.21
CA ALA A 134 6.43 -16.08 6.01
C ALA A 134 5.39 -15.14 5.35
N TRP A 135 5.37 -15.11 4.01
CA TRP A 135 4.48 -14.25 3.21
C TRP A 135 3.01 -14.42 3.59
N ASP A 136 2.55 -15.65 3.73
CA ASP A 136 1.15 -15.96 4.05
C ASP A 136 0.73 -15.40 5.42
N ASN A 137 1.68 -15.25 6.33
CA ASN A 137 1.43 -14.61 7.61
C ASN A 137 1.14 -13.11 7.46
N PHE A 138 1.85 -12.42 6.58
CA PHE A 138 1.56 -11.00 6.30
C PHE A 138 0.23 -10.84 5.57
N VAL A 139 -0.09 -11.72 4.63
CA VAL A 139 -1.39 -11.73 3.94
C VAL A 139 -2.52 -11.96 4.95
N GLY A 140 -2.38 -12.97 5.81
CA GLY A 140 -3.37 -13.25 6.85
C GLY A 140 -3.47 -12.14 7.92
N ASP A 141 -2.40 -11.38 8.16
CA ASP A 141 -2.45 -10.19 9.03
C ASP A 141 -3.30 -9.07 8.43
N VAL A 142 -3.28 -8.89 7.10
CA VAL A 142 -4.20 -7.98 6.40
C VAL A 142 -5.64 -8.43 6.56
N GLU A 143 -5.90 -9.72 6.42
CA GLU A 143 -7.25 -10.29 6.62
C GLU A 143 -7.73 -10.10 8.08
N ALA A 144 -6.83 -10.31 9.04
CA ALA A 144 -7.12 -10.10 10.45
C ALA A 144 -7.39 -8.61 10.76
N ALA A 145 -6.63 -7.70 10.15
CA ALA A 145 -6.89 -6.26 10.27
C ALA A 145 -8.24 -5.85 9.69
N HIS A 146 -8.64 -6.44 8.55
CA HIS A 146 -9.97 -6.22 7.99
C HIS A 146 -11.08 -6.78 8.89
N ALA A 147 -10.87 -7.96 9.47
CA ALA A 147 -11.80 -8.54 10.43
C ALA A 147 -11.91 -7.69 11.70
N GLU A 148 -10.78 -7.15 12.21
CA GLU A 148 -10.79 -6.21 13.33
C GLU A 148 -11.56 -4.93 13.01
N LEU A 149 -11.36 -4.35 11.81
CA LEU A 149 -12.12 -3.18 11.38
C LEU A 149 -13.64 -3.44 11.46
N LEU A 150 -14.09 -4.61 11.04
CA LEU A 150 -15.51 -5.02 11.04
C LEU A 150 -16.07 -5.34 12.44
N ARG A 151 -15.23 -5.43 13.50
CA ARG A 151 -15.69 -5.61 14.89
C ARG A 151 -16.21 -4.33 15.52
N HIS A 152 -15.97 -3.19 14.89
CA HIS A 152 -16.46 -1.90 15.35
C HIS A 152 -17.83 -1.62 14.76
N ASP A 153 -18.85 -1.56 15.62
CA ASP A 153 -20.26 -1.44 15.22
C ASP A 153 -20.55 -0.22 14.36
N GLU A 154 -19.73 0.82 14.45
CA GLU A 154 -19.86 2.02 13.62
C GLU A 154 -19.42 1.82 12.16
N ILE A 155 -18.77 0.71 11.83
CA ILE A 155 -18.29 0.43 10.48
C ILE A 155 -19.37 -0.26 9.65
N LYS A 156 -19.66 0.29 8.46
CA LYS A 156 -20.57 -0.35 7.48
C LYS A 156 -19.90 -1.62 6.92
N PRO A 157 -20.41 -2.83 7.19
CA PRO A 157 -19.77 -4.07 6.72
C PRO A 157 -19.84 -4.26 5.20
N TYR A 158 -20.69 -3.49 4.54
CA TYR A 158 -20.89 -3.48 3.08
C TYR A 158 -20.21 -2.26 2.41
N ALA A 159 -19.32 -1.57 3.08
CA ALA A 159 -18.59 -0.42 2.56
C ALA A 159 -17.15 -0.41 3.09
N THR A 160 -16.39 -1.46 2.77
CA THR A 160 -15.00 -1.61 3.24
C THR A 160 -14.00 -1.68 2.11
N ALA A 161 -12.79 -1.22 2.36
CA ALA A 161 -11.69 -1.19 1.40
C ALA A 161 -10.35 -1.60 2.01
N LEU A 162 -9.39 -1.94 1.14
CA LEU A 162 -7.98 -1.99 1.45
C LEU A 162 -7.24 -0.90 0.66
N LEU A 163 -6.28 -0.24 1.29
CA LEU A 163 -5.29 0.59 0.62
C LEU A 163 -3.90 0.11 1.02
N GLY A 164 -3.12 -0.35 0.05
CA GLY A 164 -1.74 -0.74 0.27
C GLY A 164 -0.77 0.18 -0.45
N HIS A 165 0.29 0.59 0.25
CA HIS A 165 1.38 1.37 -0.32
C HIS A 165 2.56 0.48 -0.65
N SER A 166 3.08 0.55 -1.89
CA SER A 166 4.27 -0.19 -2.33
C SER A 166 4.07 -1.71 -2.11
N GLU A 167 4.95 -2.40 -1.39
CA GLU A 167 4.78 -3.82 -0.98
C GLU A 167 3.43 -4.06 -0.28
N GLY A 168 2.96 -3.10 0.52
CA GLY A 168 1.63 -3.18 1.14
C GLY A 168 0.49 -3.32 0.14
N GLY A 169 0.67 -2.81 -1.08
CA GLY A 169 -0.27 -3.03 -2.19
C GLY A 169 -0.26 -4.46 -2.71
N LEU A 170 0.90 -5.12 -2.73
CA LEU A 170 1.00 -6.54 -3.07
C LEU A 170 0.30 -7.41 -2.02
N LEU A 171 0.48 -7.08 -0.73
CA LEU A 171 -0.21 -7.76 0.38
C LEU A 171 -1.73 -7.53 0.32
N ALA A 172 -2.16 -6.28 0.04
CA ALA A 172 -3.58 -5.97 -0.14
C ALA A 172 -4.20 -6.74 -1.31
N LEU A 173 -3.49 -6.81 -2.43
CA LEU A 173 -3.92 -7.55 -3.62
C LEU A 173 -3.99 -9.06 -3.34
N ALA A 174 -3.01 -9.63 -2.66
CA ALA A 174 -3.02 -11.03 -2.25
C ALA A 174 -4.20 -11.33 -1.33
N ALA A 175 -4.40 -10.53 -0.27
CA ALA A 175 -5.50 -10.69 0.69
C ALA A 175 -6.89 -10.46 0.04
N SER A 176 -6.99 -9.64 -1.00
CA SER A 176 -8.24 -9.39 -1.68
C SER A 176 -8.87 -10.65 -2.29
N ARG A 177 -8.07 -11.69 -2.60
CA ARG A 177 -8.57 -12.98 -3.15
C ARG A 177 -9.49 -13.71 -2.17
N SER A 178 -9.12 -13.75 -0.90
CA SER A 178 -9.94 -14.37 0.15
C SER A 178 -11.05 -13.43 0.65
N LEU A 179 -10.78 -12.11 0.70
CA LEU A 179 -11.73 -11.11 1.15
C LEU A 179 -12.82 -10.78 0.13
N ALA A 180 -12.63 -11.09 -1.15
CA ALA A 180 -13.66 -10.91 -2.18
C ALA A 180 -14.96 -11.66 -1.82
N ALA A 181 -14.86 -12.85 -1.25
CA ALA A 181 -16.01 -13.61 -0.75
C ALA A 181 -16.66 -12.95 0.47
N LYS A 182 -15.94 -12.11 1.22
CA LYS A 182 -16.41 -11.34 2.38
C LYS A 182 -16.85 -9.93 1.99
N LYS A 183 -17.08 -9.68 0.69
CA LYS A 183 -17.59 -8.41 0.14
C LYS A 183 -16.64 -7.23 0.36
N LEU A 184 -15.35 -7.38 0.03
CA LEU A 184 -14.45 -6.24 -0.13
C LEU A 184 -14.94 -5.38 -1.30
N HIS A 185 -15.20 -4.09 -1.04
CA HIS A 185 -15.88 -3.21 -2.00
C HIS A 185 -14.91 -2.39 -2.85
N ALA A 186 -13.72 -2.14 -2.34
CA ALA A 186 -12.73 -1.35 -3.06
C ALA A 186 -11.30 -1.77 -2.69
N LEU A 187 -10.39 -1.64 -3.66
CA LEU A 187 -8.95 -1.84 -3.50
C LEU A 187 -8.22 -0.62 -4.05
N VAL A 188 -7.29 -0.08 -3.28
CA VAL A 188 -6.39 0.99 -3.73
C VAL A 188 -4.96 0.48 -3.69
N LEU A 189 -4.30 0.44 -4.83
CA LEU A 189 -2.90 0.08 -5.00
C LEU A 189 -2.10 1.37 -5.23
N ALA A 190 -1.45 1.85 -4.18
CA ALA A 190 -0.72 3.11 -4.17
C ALA A 190 0.78 2.87 -4.34
N ALA A 191 1.39 3.41 -5.39
CA ALA A 191 2.81 3.21 -5.73
C ALA A 191 3.21 1.71 -5.68
N THR A 192 2.31 0.84 -6.12
CA THR A 192 2.46 -0.61 -6.05
C THR A 192 3.10 -1.14 -7.32
N PRO A 193 4.14 -1.99 -7.24
CA PRO A 193 4.77 -2.56 -8.42
C PRO A 193 3.83 -3.54 -9.13
N GLY A 194 3.76 -3.43 -10.46
CA GLY A 194 2.96 -4.32 -11.33
C GLY A 194 3.78 -5.39 -12.01
N ARG A 195 5.10 -5.21 -12.12
CA ARG A 195 6.02 -6.27 -12.53
C ARG A 195 6.40 -7.15 -11.35
N ARG A 196 6.81 -8.36 -11.63
CA ARG A 196 7.38 -9.24 -10.61
C ARG A 196 8.61 -8.58 -9.98
N LEU A 197 8.76 -8.75 -8.67
CA LEU A 197 9.81 -8.07 -7.91
C LEU A 197 11.23 -8.49 -8.34
N ASP A 198 11.42 -9.73 -8.80
CA ASP A 198 12.72 -10.19 -9.31
C ASP A 198 13.20 -9.35 -10.50
N ALA A 199 12.31 -9.00 -11.42
CA ALA A 199 12.64 -8.13 -12.57
C ALA A 199 12.94 -6.70 -12.13
N ILE A 200 12.18 -6.17 -11.15
CA ILE A 200 12.39 -4.83 -10.59
C ILE A 200 13.75 -4.73 -9.90
N LEU A 201 14.09 -5.70 -9.03
CA LEU A 201 15.36 -5.72 -8.32
C LEU A 201 16.55 -5.76 -9.27
N ARG A 202 16.50 -6.61 -10.29
CA ARG A 202 17.56 -6.66 -11.33
C ARG A 202 17.71 -5.31 -12.03
N ALA A 203 16.60 -4.67 -12.39
CA ALA A 203 16.63 -3.36 -13.04
C ALA A 203 17.17 -2.27 -12.11
N GLN A 204 16.82 -2.27 -10.82
CA GLN A 204 17.33 -1.32 -9.83
C GLN A 204 18.82 -1.49 -9.61
N ILE A 205 19.30 -2.71 -9.43
CA ILE A 205 20.75 -3.02 -9.28
C ILE A 205 21.50 -2.63 -10.56
N ALA A 206 20.96 -2.91 -11.73
CA ALA A 206 21.58 -2.54 -12.99
C ALA A 206 21.75 -1.03 -13.19
N ARG A 207 20.77 -0.24 -12.68
CA ARG A 207 20.79 1.23 -12.79
C ARG A 207 21.60 1.93 -11.71
N ASN A 208 21.51 1.44 -10.46
CA ASN A 208 21.90 2.22 -9.28
C ASN A 208 23.08 1.64 -8.52
N ALA A 209 23.53 0.41 -8.82
CA ALA A 209 24.59 -0.27 -8.11
C ALA A 209 25.82 -0.55 -8.99
N PRO A 210 27.02 -0.75 -8.40
CA PRO A 210 28.21 -1.20 -9.13
C PRO A 210 27.93 -2.46 -9.95
N ALA A 211 28.51 -2.55 -11.14
CA ALA A 211 28.32 -3.70 -12.04
C ALA A 211 28.71 -5.05 -11.40
N SER A 212 29.63 -5.01 -10.43
CA SER A 212 30.06 -6.18 -9.65
C SER A 212 28.95 -6.84 -8.84
N LEU A 213 27.86 -6.12 -8.53
CA LEU A 213 26.73 -6.65 -7.76
C LEU A 213 25.66 -7.33 -8.64
N ARG A 214 25.70 -7.17 -9.96
CA ARG A 214 24.67 -7.74 -10.86
C ARG A 214 24.63 -9.27 -10.78
N LEU A 215 25.77 -9.92 -11.03
CA LEU A 215 25.85 -11.39 -10.98
C LEU A 215 25.55 -11.97 -9.58
N PRO A 216 26.10 -11.42 -8.47
CA PRO A 216 25.68 -11.84 -7.13
C PRO A 216 24.17 -11.69 -6.88
N THR A 217 23.54 -10.62 -7.35
CA THR A 217 22.09 -10.43 -7.24
C THR A 217 21.32 -11.50 -8.01
N ASP A 218 21.72 -11.77 -9.26
CA ASP A 218 21.07 -12.80 -10.09
C ASP A 218 21.16 -14.19 -9.46
N ARG A 219 22.33 -14.53 -8.91
CA ARG A 219 22.54 -15.80 -8.20
C ARG A 219 21.71 -15.89 -6.92
N ALA A 220 21.62 -14.78 -6.16
CA ALA A 220 20.79 -14.74 -4.96
C ALA A 220 19.30 -14.94 -5.29
N ILE A 221 18.78 -14.21 -6.28
CA ILE A 221 17.40 -14.33 -6.72
C ILE A 221 17.12 -15.77 -7.21
N ALA A 222 18.00 -16.34 -8.04
CA ALA A 222 17.84 -17.71 -8.53
C ALA A 222 17.79 -18.73 -7.38
N ALA A 223 18.73 -18.65 -6.45
CA ALA A 223 18.80 -19.54 -5.29
C ALA A 223 17.56 -19.42 -4.39
N ILE A 224 17.08 -18.18 -4.14
CA ILE A 224 15.88 -17.94 -3.34
C ILE A 224 14.64 -18.54 -4.04
N LEU A 225 14.48 -18.31 -5.34
CA LEU A 225 13.35 -18.84 -6.11
C LEU A 225 13.35 -20.39 -6.13
N GLU A 226 14.53 -21.00 -6.26
CA GLU A 226 14.67 -22.46 -6.32
C GLU A 226 14.50 -23.12 -4.95
N THR A 227 15.12 -22.56 -3.91
CA THR A 227 15.30 -23.26 -2.61
C THR A 227 14.53 -22.64 -1.44
N GLY A 228 14.01 -21.42 -1.59
CA GLY A 228 13.47 -20.62 -0.49
C GLY A 228 14.53 -20.15 0.50
N ARG A 229 15.82 -20.24 0.16
CA ARG A 229 16.92 -19.88 1.08
C ARG A 229 17.79 -18.78 0.52
N VAL A 230 18.15 -17.86 1.40
CA VAL A 230 19.11 -16.80 1.07
C VAL A 230 20.54 -17.36 1.16
N PRO A 231 21.39 -17.18 0.13
CA PRO A 231 22.79 -17.59 0.21
C PRO A 231 23.55 -16.89 1.34
N THR A 232 24.40 -17.63 2.06
CA THR A 232 25.16 -17.10 3.21
C THR A 232 26.38 -16.28 2.81
N ASN A 233 26.85 -16.40 1.55
CA ASN A 233 28.07 -15.76 1.03
C ASN A 233 27.78 -14.53 0.15
N LEU A 234 26.72 -13.78 0.48
CA LEU A 234 26.39 -12.55 -0.23
C LEU A 234 27.36 -11.42 0.08
N PRO A 235 27.67 -10.55 -0.91
CA PRO A 235 28.32 -9.27 -0.66
C PRO A 235 27.59 -8.47 0.43
N PRO A 236 28.31 -7.73 1.30
CA PRO A 236 27.69 -6.96 2.40
C PRO A 236 26.57 -6.03 1.94
N GLU A 237 26.70 -5.44 0.76
CA GLU A 237 25.73 -4.51 0.17
C GLU A 237 24.38 -5.19 -0.14
N LEU A 238 24.38 -6.50 -0.35
CA LEU A 238 23.16 -7.27 -0.64
C LEU A 238 22.53 -7.89 0.61
N GLN A 239 23.22 -7.94 1.75
CA GLN A 239 22.72 -8.59 2.96
C GLN A 239 21.50 -7.88 3.56
N LEU A 240 21.38 -6.55 3.40
CA LEU A 240 20.19 -5.81 3.81
C LEU A 240 19.00 -6.07 2.88
N LEU A 241 19.26 -6.31 1.60
CA LEU A 241 18.24 -6.62 0.61
C LEU A 241 17.74 -8.07 0.74
N PHE A 242 18.65 -8.98 1.09
CA PHE A 242 18.39 -10.41 1.24
C PHE A 242 18.83 -10.89 2.65
N PRO A 243 18.08 -10.51 3.72
CA PRO A 243 18.41 -11.00 5.05
C PRO A 243 18.12 -12.50 5.15
N LEU A 244 18.97 -13.25 5.85
CA LEU A 244 18.91 -14.72 5.89
C LEU A 244 17.53 -15.26 6.30
N TYR A 245 16.89 -14.61 7.26
CA TYR A 245 15.57 -15.03 7.76
C TYR A 245 14.41 -14.76 6.80
N ALA A 246 14.64 -14.04 5.70
CA ALA A 246 13.58 -13.68 4.77
C ALA A 246 13.47 -14.64 3.58
N GLY A 247 14.19 -15.75 3.57
CA GLY A 247 14.21 -16.69 2.44
C GLY A 247 12.82 -17.09 1.93
N PRO A 248 11.95 -17.71 2.75
CA PRO A 248 10.60 -18.13 2.34
C PRO A 248 9.70 -16.95 1.98
N PHE A 249 9.80 -15.83 2.70
CA PHE A 249 9.10 -14.60 2.36
C PHE A 249 9.48 -14.09 0.97
N LEU A 250 10.78 -13.98 0.72
CA LEU A 250 11.32 -13.52 -0.56
C LEU A 250 10.97 -14.48 -1.70
N GLN A 251 10.99 -15.80 -1.48
CA GLN A 251 10.59 -16.77 -2.49
C GLN A 251 9.15 -16.50 -2.95
N SER A 252 8.23 -16.34 -2.01
CA SER A 252 6.83 -16.03 -2.29
C SER A 252 6.68 -14.68 -2.98
N LEU A 253 7.32 -13.63 -2.47
CA LEU A 253 7.24 -12.27 -2.99
C LEU A 253 7.85 -12.15 -4.40
N LEU A 254 9.00 -12.79 -4.66
CA LEU A 254 9.66 -12.79 -5.98
C LEU A 254 8.86 -13.61 -7.02
N SER A 255 8.11 -14.62 -6.56
CA SER A 255 7.23 -15.43 -7.42
C SER A 255 5.87 -14.77 -7.66
N PHE A 256 5.47 -13.82 -6.83
CA PHE A 256 4.15 -13.17 -6.93
C PHE A 256 4.04 -12.37 -8.22
N ASP A 257 3.01 -12.64 -9.00
CA ASP A 257 2.68 -11.89 -10.22
C ASP A 257 1.46 -10.98 -9.94
N PRO A 258 1.69 -9.69 -9.65
CA PRO A 258 0.61 -8.79 -9.28
C PRO A 258 -0.37 -8.53 -10.43
N ALA A 259 0.11 -8.51 -11.67
CA ALA A 259 -0.76 -8.28 -12.83
C ALA A 259 -1.69 -9.48 -13.05
N ALA A 260 -1.19 -10.70 -12.97
CA ALA A 260 -2.02 -11.91 -13.07
C ALA A 260 -3.09 -11.96 -11.98
N VAL A 261 -2.70 -11.67 -10.71
CA VAL A 261 -3.66 -11.66 -9.59
C VAL A 261 -4.70 -10.55 -9.76
N LEU A 262 -4.30 -9.36 -10.23
CA LEU A 262 -5.25 -8.27 -10.48
C LEU A 262 -6.22 -8.62 -11.61
N ALA A 263 -5.76 -9.25 -12.69
CA ALA A 263 -6.62 -9.65 -13.82
C ALA A 263 -7.76 -10.59 -13.39
N GLU A 264 -7.52 -11.45 -12.40
CA GLU A 264 -8.51 -12.35 -11.83
C GLU A 264 -9.44 -11.68 -10.80
N SER A 265 -9.03 -10.54 -10.23
CA SER A 265 -9.76 -9.86 -9.15
C SER A 265 -11.08 -9.29 -9.64
N ARG A 266 -12.14 -9.47 -8.84
CA ARG A 266 -13.48 -8.91 -9.06
C ARG A 266 -13.75 -7.66 -8.22
N THR A 267 -12.78 -7.23 -7.42
CA THR A 267 -12.90 -6.02 -6.59
C THR A 267 -12.61 -4.77 -7.43
N PRO A 268 -13.44 -3.73 -7.40
CA PRO A 268 -13.12 -2.43 -7.98
C PRO A 268 -11.76 -1.93 -7.49
N CYS A 269 -10.93 -1.40 -8.40
CA CYS A 269 -9.54 -1.08 -8.06
C CYS A 269 -9.09 0.27 -8.62
N LEU A 270 -8.47 1.07 -7.74
CA LEU A 270 -7.72 2.27 -8.11
C LEU A 270 -6.23 1.98 -8.09
N LEU A 271 -5.54 2.25 -9.19
CA LEU A 271 -4.09 2.36 -9.25
C LEU A 271 -3.72 3.84 -9.08
N LEU A 272 -2.94 4.16 -8.06
CA LEU A 272 -2.54 5.53 -7.73
C LEU A 272 -1.01 5.62 -7.75
N GLN A 273 -0.43 6.31 -8.73
CA GLN A 273 1.00 6.33 -8.97
C GLN A 273 1.57 7.73 -9.03
N GLY A 274 2.72 7.94 -8.38
CA GLY A 274 3.51 9.15 -8.53
C GLY A 274 4.30 9.15 -9.83
N GLY A 275 4.19 10.21 -10.64
CA GLY A 275 4.91 10.35 -11.92
C GLY A 275 6.41 10.61 -11.76
N ALA A 276 6.87 11.00 -10.56
CA ALA A 276 8.28 11.16 -10.20
C ALA A 276 8.80 10.03 -9.29
N ASP A 277 8.06 8.92 -9.20
CA ASP A 277 8.48 7.75 -8.45
C ASP A 277 9.72 7.10 -9.09
N ARG A 278 10.77 6.91 -8.27
CA ARG A 278 12.03 6.31 -8.70
C ARG A 278 12.21 4.87 -8.22
N GLN A 279 11.33 4.40 -7.34
CA GLN A 279 11.36 3.05 -6.80
C GLN A 279 10.47 2.13 -7.65
N VAL A 280 9.22 2.53 -7.87
CA VAL A 280 8.27 1.93 -8.80
C VAL A 280 8.13 2.88 -9.97
N VAL A 281 8.90 2.61 -11.04
CA VAL A 281 9.03 3.53 -12.17
C VAL A 281 7.71 3.59 -12.94
N PRO A 282 7.11 4.79 -13.09
CA PRO A 282 5.90 4.96 -13.88
C PRO A 282 6.10 4.41 -15.30
N MET A 283 5.06 3.85 -15.88
CA MET A 283 5.02 3.24 -17.22
C MET A 283 5.86 1.95 -17.40
N GLU A 284 6.93 1.74 -16.61
CA GLU A 284 7.64 0.45 -16.62
C GLU A 284 7.00 -0.55 -15.65
N ASP A 285 6.87 -0.11 -14.40
CA ASP A 285 6.50 -1.01 -13.30
C ASP A 285 4.98 -1.08 -13.10
N ILE A 286 4.22 -0.03 -13.47
CA ILE A 286 2.77 -0.01 -13.30
C ILE A 286 2.00 -0.48 -14.54
N GLN A 287 2.60 -0.44 -15.74
CA GLN A 287 1.92 -0.78 -16.99
C GLN A 287 1.24 -2.17 -16.95
N PRO A 288 1.86 -3.24 -16.41
CA PRO A 288 1.19 -4.53 -16.31
C PRO A 288 -0.11 -4.50 -15.48
N LEU A 289 -0.16 -3.68 -14.42
CA LEU A 289 -1.41 -3.49 -13.65
C LEU A 289 -2.45 -2.71 -14.45
N ILE A 290 -2.04 -1.70 -15.23
CA ILE A 290 -2.96 -0.94 -16.11
C ILE A 290 -3.56 -1.87 -17.16
N ASP A 291 -2.75 -2.72 -17.78
CA ASP A 291 -3.21 -3.70 -18.75
C ASP A 291 -4.17 -4.71 -18.11
N ALA A 292 -3.84 -5.21 -16.91
CA ALA A 292 -4.69 -6.10 -16.14
C ALA A 292 -6.04 -5.46 -15.79
N LEU A 293 -6.08 -4.17 -15.42
CA LEU A 293 -7.33 -3.44 -15.20
C LEU A 293 -8.23 -3.45 -16.45
N GLY A 294 -7.64 -3.29 -17.62
CA GLY A 294 -8.36 -3.23 -18.91
C GLY A 294 -9.00 -4.55 -19.33
N THR A 295 -8.57 -5.68 -18.79
CA THR A 295 -9.07 -7.02 -19.13
C THR A 295 -10.20 -7.51 -18.22
N ARG A 296 -10.40 -6.86 -17.06
CA ARG A 296 -11.42 -7.25 -16.08
C ARG A 296 -12.78 -6.66 -16.47
N GLY A 297 -13.83 -7.39 -16.31
CA GLY A 297 -15.21 -6.87 -16.45
C GLY A 297 -15.69 -6.07 -15.23
N VAL A 298 -14.76 -5.44 -14.48
CA VAL A 298 -15.02 -4.74 -13.21
C VAL A 298 -14.43 -3.34 -13.26
N SER A 299 -15.08 -2.38 -12.59
CA SER A 299 -14.62 -0.99 -12.50
C SER A 299 -13.18 -0.87 -12.02
N GLY A 300 -12.39 -0.06 -12.68
CA GLY A 300 -11.02 0.26 -12.29
C GLY A 300 -10.54 1.55 -12.94
N GLU A 301 -9.68 2.25 -12.25
CA GLU A 301 -9.05 3.50 -12.73
C GLU A 301 -7.55 3.47 -12.43
N ALA A 302 -6.75 4.01 -13.34
CA ALA A 302 -5.32 4.23 -13.12
C ALA A 302 -5.02 5.72 -13.23
N VAL A 303 -4.42 6.27 -12.19
CA VAL A 303 -4.08 7.69 -12.09
C VAL A 303 -2.59 7.83 -11.84
N VAL A 304 -1.87 8.40 -12.80
CA VAL A 304 -0.45 8.77 -12.67
C VAL A 304 -0.37 10.30 -12.48
N ILE A 305 0.16 10.74 -11.35
CA ILE A 305 0.18 12.15 -10.96
C ILE A 305 1.59 12.72 -11.16
N PRO A 306 1.78 13.67 -12.10
CA PRO A 306 3.08 14.30 -12.32
C PRO A 306 3.67 14.91 -11.05
N GLN A 307 5.00 14.96 -10.94
CA GLN A 307 5.73 15.57 -9.82
C GLN A 307 5.36 15.01 -8.44
N VAL A 308 4.94 13.77 -8.37
CA VAL A 308 4.65 13.04 -7.12
C VAL A 308 5.64 11.90 -6.96
N SER A 309 6.23 11.78 -5.77
CA SER A 309 7.22 10.76 -5.40
C SER A 309 6.59 9.41 -5.09
N HIS A 310 7.44 8.40 -4.78
CA HIS A 310 7.02 7.12 -4.23
C HIS A 310 6.18 7.25 -2.94
N ASN A 311 6.51 8.23 -2.09
CA ASN A 311 5.80 8.51 -0.85
C ASN A 311 4.55 9.38 -1.04
N LEU A 312 4.08 9.54 -2.27
CA LEU A 312 2.90 10.33 -2.63
C LEU A 312 2.99 11.80 -2.19
N LYS A 313 4.22 12.31 -2.03
CA LYS A 313 4.52 13.71 -1.74
C LYS A 313 4.84 14.47 -3.03
N THR A 314 4.51 15.76 -3.10
CA THR A 314 4.90 16.60 -4.23
C THR A 314 6.42 16.84 -4.19
N VAL A 315 7.11 16.57 -5.31
CA VAL A 315 8.54 16.86 -5.45
C VAL A 315 8.75 18.26 -6.03
N THR A 316 9.73 18.97 -5.48
CA THR A 316 10.05 20.36 -5.86
C THR A 316 11.12 20.44 -6.94
N GLY A 317 11.78 19.33 -7.26
CA GLY A 317 12.82 19.28 -8.28
C GLY A 317 13.41 17.89 -8.49
N PRO A 318 14.33 17.74 -9.47
CA PRO A 318 14.87 16.43 -9.83
C PRO A 318 15.74 15.77 -8.76
N LEU A 319 16.22 16.50 -7.77
CA LEU A 319 17.00 15.99 -6.65
C LEU A 319 16.18 15.74 -5.37
N ASP A 320 14.92 16.18 -5.37
CA ASP A 320 14.02 15.97 -4.24
C ASP A 320 13.62 14.49 -4.16
N PRO A 321 13.94 13.78 -3.07
CA PRO A 321 13.55 12.38 -2.89
C PRO A 321 12.05 12.21 -2.56
N GLY A 322 11.35 13.31 -2.25
CA GLY A 322 9.93 13.31 -1.91
C GLY A 322 9.60 12.59 -0.61
N PHE A 323 10.43 12.78 0.43
CA PHE A 323 10.12 12.31 1.78
C PHE A 323 9.35 13.35 2.58
N ALA A 324 9.74 14.63 2.43
CA ALA A 324 9.21 15.75 3.20
C ALA A 324 7.83 16.23 2.71
N GLY A 325 7.18 16.99 3.59
CA GLY A 325 5.93 17.68 3.28
C GLY A 325 4.66 16.83 3.45
N PRO A 326 3.49 17.42 3.21
CA PRO A 326 2.21 16.73 3.33
C PRO A 326 1.95 15.80 2.14
N LEU A 327 0.91 14.98 2.26
CA LEU A 327 0.34 14.25 1.13
C LEU A 327 0.05 15.22 -0.03
N SER A 328 0.43 14.85 -1.25
CA SER A 328 0.18 15.70 -2.42
C SER A 328 -1.32 16.03 -2.55
N PRO A 329 -1.69 17.32 -2.73
CA PRO A 329 -3.10 17.67 -2.93
C PRO A 329 -3.74 16.98 -4.13
N ALA A 330 -2.98 16.72 -5.19
CA ALA A 330 -3.47 16.00 -6.36
C ALA A 330 -3.73 14.51 -6.04
N VAL A 331 -2.90 13.89 -5.19
CA VAL A 331 -3.14 12.52 -4.68
C VAL A 331 -4.39 12.49 -3.83
N ALA A 332 -4.54 13.44 -2.90
CA ALA A 332 -5.72 13.54 -2.05
C ALA A 332 -7.00 13.68 -2.87
N ALA A 333 -6.99 14.54 -3.88
CA ALA A 333 -8.14 14.75 -4.76
C ALA A 333 -8.48 13.49 -5.58
N ALA A 334 -7.48 12.81 -6.15
CA ALA A 334 -7.69 11.59 -6.94
C ALA A 334 -8.24 10.45 -6.06
N LEU A 335 -7.65 10.26 -4.87
CA LEU A 335 -8.09 9.24 -3.92
C LEU A 335 -9.54 9.45 -3.50
N LEU A 336 -9.91 10.65 -3.08
CA LEU A 336 -11.28 10.96 -2.64
C LEU A 336 -12.28 10.88 -3.78
N LYS A 337 -11.93 11.41 -4.96
CA LYS A 337 -12.80 11.37 -6.14
C LYS A 337 -13.24 9.95 -6.50
N TRP A 338 -12.33 8.98 -6.33
CA TRP A 338 -12.61 7.59 -6.66
C TRP A 338 -13.22 6.83 -5.46
N LEU A 339 -12.64 6.98 -4.27
CA LEU A 339 -12.97 6.13 -3.13
C LEU A 339 -14.32 6.50 -2.48
N VAL A 340 -14.68 7.79 -2.40
CA VAL A 340 -15.93 8.25 -1.79
C VAL A 340 -17.15 7.63 -2.51
N PRO A 341 -17.29 7.71 -3.85
CA PRO A 341 -18.38 7.03 -4.55
C PRO A 341 -18.31 5.51 -4.46
N ALA A 342 -17.10 4.92 -4.50
CA ALA A 342 -16.92 3.47 -4.44
C ALA A 342 -17.39 2.86 -3.12
N LEU A 343 -17.35 3.63 -2.03
CA LEU A 343 -17.79 3.22 -0.69
C LEU A 343 -19.15 3.78 -0.30
N GLY A 344 -19.78 4.62 -1.11
CA GLY A 344 -21.03 5.29 -0.77
C GLY A 344 -20.91 6.17 0.48
N ALA A 345 -19.77 6.89 0.57
CA ALA A 345 -19.45 7.78 1.67
C ALA A 345 -19.99 9.19 1.45
#